data_09d1eb8426a32898390fd9bb4bf11895
#
_entry.id   09d1eb8426a32898390fd9bb4bf11895
#
_cell.length_a   1.000
_cell.length_b   1.000
_cell.length_c   1.000
_cell.angle_alpha   90.00
_cell.angle_beta   90.00
_cell.angle_gamma   90.00
#
_symmetry.space_group_name_H-M   'P 1'
#
loop_
_entity.id
_entity.type
_entity.pdbx_description
1 polymer ?
#
loop_
_entity_poly.entity_id
_entity_poly.type
_entity_poly.pdbx_seq_one_letter_code
_entity_poly.pdbx_strand_id
1 'polypeptide(L)'
;MGKKEIRAEVKKRRAEAELGTLHENSRKIVETFVSLPQYQNTDLLLAYVDAKREVETRLLMERAWKDHKKVAAPRVDGDGIMDYYYINSLDDLDPGSFGIMEPKTDCPICEDENGLMLMPGVAFDEHCHRVGYGGGYYDRYLEKHPDIVHIALAFEFQVFPEVPFEAHDILPQMLVTEKRIIRPEETSERTLEEIGRRAKAAEPVLRIMGTTKKNEVLLHVADALIKEQNYILGKNAKDVEIAKKNGMEPGMVDRLMLTKDRIAGMAEGIRQVAALPDPVGEVTSMKQRPNGLMIGWKKVPL
;
A
#
# COMPACT_ATOMS: atom_id res chain seq x y z
N MET A 1 -10.20 1.76 25.28
CA MET A 1 -10.94 0.47 25.20
C MET A 1 -9.95 -0.64 24.90
N GLY A 2 -10.13 -1.84 25.54
CA GLY A 2 -9.29 -3.00 25.22
C GLY A 2 -9.75 -3.73 23.96
N LYS A 3 -8.85 -4.58 23.36
CA LYS A 3 -9.16 -5.35 22.12
C LYS A 3 -10.52 -6.12 22.21
N LYS A 4 -10.89 -6.65 23.40
CA LYS A 4 -12.15 -7.39 23.60
C LYS A 4 -13.38 -6.48 23.54
N GLU A 5 -13.30 -5.31 24.15
CA GLU A 5 -14.38 -4.31 24.17
C GLU A 5 -14.64 -3.74 22.78
N ILE A 6 -13.57 -3.43 22.03
CA ILE A 6 -13.67 -2.95 20.64
C ILE A 6 -14.34 -3.99 19.74
N ARG A 7 -13.97 -5.29 19.88
CA ARG A 7 -14.63 -6.36 19.11
C ARG A 7 -16.13 -6.45 19.43
N ALA A 8 -16.53 -6.29 20.70
CA ALA A 8 -17.92 -6.30 21.09
C ALA A 8 -18.69 -5.10 20.53
N GLU A 9 -18.11 -3.91 20.58
CA GLU A 9 -18.68 -2.68 20.04
C GLU A 9 -18.89 -2.75 18.52
N VAL A 10 -17.88 -3.21 17.76
CA VAL A 10 -18.01 -3.35 16.31
C VAL A 10 -19.06 -4.41 15.94
N LYS A 11 -19.10 -5.52 16.68
CA LYS A 11 -20.15 -6.54 16.48
C LYS A 11 -21.54 -5.95 16.67
N LYS A 12 -21.73 -5.10 17.67
CA LYS A 12 -22.99 -4.38 17.92
C LYS A 12 -23.32 -3.45 16.75
N ARG A 13 -22.38 -2.57 16.33
CA ARG A 13 -22.57 -1.64 15.22
C ARG A 13 -22.90 -2.36 13.91
N ARG A 14 -22.23 -3.48 13.62
CA ARG A 14 -22.56 -4.34 12.46
C ARG A 14 -23.97 -4.92 12.52
N ALA A 15 -24.43 -5.32 13.73
CA ALA A 15 -25.76 -5.87 13.92
C ALA A 15 -26.86 -4.81 13.75
N GLU A 16 -26.61 -3.57 14.18
CA GLU A 16 -27.53 -2.45 14.11
C GLU A 16 -27.57 -1.80 12.70
N ALA A 17 -26.54 -1.97 11.90
CA ALA A 17 -26.47 -1.42 10.55
C ALA A 17 -27.50 -2.08 9.61
N GLU A 18 -28.16 -1.28 8.78
CA GLU A 18 -29.09 -1.76 7.78
C GLU A 18 -28.35 -2.48 6.65
N LEU A 19 -28.83 -3.64 6.20
CA LEU A 19 -28.19 -4.46 5.17
C LEU A 19 -28.04 -3.72 3.84
N GLY A 20 -29.06 -2.95 3.43
CA GLY A 20 -28.99 -2.14 2.20
C GLY A 20 -27.91 -1.07 2.24
N THR A 21 -27.74 -0.43 3.40
CA THR A 21 -26.65 0.55 3.62
C THR A 21 -25.27 -0.11 3.58
N LEU A 22 -25.11 -1.29 4.19
CA LEU A 22 -23.84 -2.04 4.14
C LEU A 22 -23.50 -2.46 2.72
N HIS A 23 -24.48 -2.91 1.94
CA HIS A 23 -24.30 -3.26 0.53
C HIS A 23 -23.86 -2.04 -0.31
N GLU A 24 -24.57 -0.91 -0.18
CA GLU A 24 -24.20 0.32 -0.88
C GLU A 24 -22.80 0.80 -0.51
N ASN A 25 -22.47 0.78 0.78
CA ASN A 25 -21.15 1.17 1.25
C ASN A 25 -20.06 0.21 0.76
N SER A 26 -20.32 -1.09 0.71
CA SER A 26 -19.41 -2.08 0.11
C SER A 26 -19.12 -1.77 -1.35
N ARG A 27 -20.15 -1.39 -2.13
CA ARG A 27 -19.97 -0.96 -3.53
C ARG A 27 -19.06 0.26 -3.64
N LYS A 28 -19.28 1.30 -2.83
CA LYS A 28 -18.42 2.51 -2.81
C LYS A 28 -16.97 2.17 -2.47
N ILE A 29 -16.76 1.29 -1.50
CA ILE A 29 -15.43 0.81 -1.12
C ILE A 29 -14.78 0.08 -2.29
N VAL A 30 -15.49 -0.82 -2.96
CA VAL A 30 -15.01 -1.56 -4.13
C VAL A 30 -14.67 -0.61 -5.29
N GLU A 31 -15.53 0.35 -5.60
CA GLU A 31 -15.29 1.35 -6.65
C GLU A 31 -14.03 2.18 -6.36
N THR A 32 -13.85 2.60 -5.09
CA THR A 32 -12.64 3.30 -4.67
C THR A 32 -11.40 2.41 -4.77
N PHE A 33 -11.49 1.17 -4.29
CA PHE A 33 -10.38 0.22 -4.31
C PHE A 33 -9.90 -0.12 -5.72
N VAL A 34 -10.82 -0.38 -6.66
CA VAL A 34 -10.45 -0.71 -8.04
C VAL A 34 -9.84 0.48 -8.79
N SER A 35 -10.04 1.71 -8.33
CA SER A 35 -9.38 2.90 -8.88
C SER A 35 -7.95 3.10 -8.40
N LEU A 36 -7.50 2.35 -7.38
CA LEU A 36 -6.15 2.47 -6.83
C LEU A 36 -5.10 1.95 -7.80
N PRO A 37 -3.94 2.62 -7.92
CA PRO A 37 -2.83 2.12 -8.73
C PRO A 37 -2.38 0.71 -8.34
N GLN A 38 -2.45 0.35 -7.05
CA GLN A 38 -2.11 -0.98 -6.55
C GLN A 38 -3.00 -2.07 -7.17
N TYR A 39 -4.31 -1.82 -7.28
CA TYR A 39 -5.22 -2.75 -7.95
C TYR A 39 -4.99 -2.77 -9.46
N GLN A 40 -4.81 -1.61 -10.08
CA GLN A 40 -4.62 -1.51 -11.53
C GLN A 40 -3.37 -2.27 -12.02
N ASN A 41 -2.31 -2.23 -11.22
CA ASN A 41 -1.00 -2.79 -11.58
C ASN A 41 -0.75 -4.22 -11.06
N THR A 42 -1.70 -4.84 -10.35
CA THR A 42 -1.56 -6.24 -9.93
C THR A 42 -2.29 -7.18 -10.89
N ASP A 43 -1.75 -8.37 -11.09
CA ASP A 43 -2.40 -9.45 -11.81
C ASP A 43 -3.07 -10.48 -10.87
N LEU A 44 -2.81 -10.37 -9.55
CA LEU A 44 -3.30 -11.29 -8.54
C LEU A 44 -3.93 -10.54 -7.36
N LEU A 45 -5.17 -10.91 -7.01
CA LEU A 45 -5.87 -10.46 -5.81
C LEU A 45 -5.95 -11.61 -4.80
N LEU A 46 -5.34 -11.41 -3.63
CA LEU A 46 -5.46 -12.29 -2.46
C LEU A 46 -6.60 -11.76 -1.57
N ALA A 47 -7.79 -12.35 -1.67
CA ALA A 47 -8.99 -11.81 -1.04
C ALA A 47 -9.54 -12.75 0.03
N TYR A 48 -9.85 -12.22 1.22
CA TYR A 48 -10.68 -12.97 2.17
C TYR A 48 -12.13 -13.05 1.70
N VAL A 49 -12.83 -14.10 2.08
CA VAL A 49 -14.26 -14.25 1.82
C VAL A 49 -15.04 -13.58 2.96
N ASP A 50 -15.84 -12.58 2.62
CA ASP A 50 -16.60 -11.79 3.59
C ASP A 50 -17.58 -12.64 4.40
N ALA A 51 -17.65 -12.36 5.69
CA ALA A 51 -18.56 -13.02 6.62
C ALA A 51 -19.08 -12.00 7.66
N LYS A 52 -20.16 -12.36 8.36
CA LYS A 52 -20.64 -11.61 9.53
C LYS A 52 -20.80 -10.10 9.30
N ARG A 53 -21.36 -9.71 8.16
CA ARG A 53 -21.57 -8.32 7.76
C ARG A 53 -20.27 -7.50 7.63
N GLU A 54 -19.26 -8.09 7.07
CA GLU A 54 -18.05 -7.40 6.62
C GLU A 54 -18.30 -6.68 5.29
N VAL A 55 -17.30 -5.93 4.82
CA VAL A 55 -17.29 -5.39 3.45
C VAL A 55 -17.39 -6.57 2.48
N GLU A 56 -18.31 -6.50 1.53
CA GLU A 56 -18.62 -7.58 0.58
C GLU A 56 -17.47 -7.77 -0.43
N THR A 57 -16.46 -8.55 -0.06
CA THR A 57 -15.30 -8.82 -0.90
C THR A 57 -15.63 -9.65 -2.14
N ARG A 58 -16.75 -10.37 -2.12
CA ARG A 58 -17.26 -11.09 -3.30
C ARG A 58 -17.51 -10.17 -4.49
N LEU A 59 -17.99 -8.96 -4.25
CA LEU A 59 -18.13 -7.94 -5.31
C LEU A 59 -16.78 -7.60 -5.96
N LEU A 60 -15.72 -7.55 -5.15
CA LEU A 60 -14.38 -7.27 -5.64
C LEU A 60 -13.75 -8.47 -6.35
N MET A 61 -14.00 -9.71 -5.89
CA MET A 61 -13.60 -10.92 -6.59
C MET A 61 -14.22 -11.00 -7.98
N GLU A 62 -15.54 -10.79 -8.09
CA GLU A 62 -16.25 -10.75 -9.37
C GLU A 62 -15.71 -9.66 -10.31
N ARG A 63 -15.35 -8.51 -9.74
CA ARG A 63 -14.74 -7.43 -10.50
C ARG A 63 -13.34 -7.82 -10.98
N ALA A 64 -12.51 -8.43 -10.14
CA ALA A 64 -11.17 -8.89 -10.50
C ALA A 64 -11.18 -9.91 -11.64
N TRP A 65 -12.11 -10.87 -11.63
CA TRP A 65 -12.29 -11.80 -12.77
C TRP A 65 -12.69 -11.09 -14.07
N LYS A 66 -13.60 -10.10 -14.00
CA LYS A 66 -13.97 -9.27 -15.16
C LYS A 66 -12.79 -8.47 -15.71
N ASP A 67 -11.90 -8.05 -14.83
CA ASP A 67 -10.68 -7.32 -15.17
C ASP A 67 -9.51 -8.29 -15.53
N HIS A 68 -9.81 -9.60 -15.75
CA HIS A 68 -8.86 -10.66 -16.12
C HIS A 68 -7.74 -10.90 -15.11
N LYS A 69 -7.99 -10.59 -13.84
CA LYS A 69 -7.02 -10.84 -12.76
C LYS A 69 -7.25 -12.22 -12.15
N LYS A 70 -6.18 -12.85 -11.69
CA LYS A 70 -6.26 -14.05 -10.87
C LYS A 70 -6.82 -13.67 -9.49
N VAL A 71 -7.59 -14.57 -8.88
CA VAL A 71 -8.09 -14.43 -7.53
C VAL A 71 -7.69 -15.65 -6.71
N ALA A 72 -7.19 -15.45 -5.51
CA ALA A 72 -6.96 -16.52 -4.55
C ALA A 72 -7.61 -16.15 -3.21
N ALA A 73 -8.16 -17.15 -2.52
CA ALA A 73 -8.80 -17.01 -1.23
C ALA A 73 -8.09 -17.88 -0.18
N PRO A 74 -8.12 -17.49 1.11
CA PRO A 74 -7.46 -18.23 2.17
C PRO A 74 -8.25 -19.46 2.56
N ARG A 75 -7.52 -20.53 2.89
CA ARG A 75 -8.03 -21.73 3.59
C ARG A 75 -7.14 -22.04 4.78
N VAL A 76 -7.76 -22.41 5.90
CA VAL A 76 -7.04 -22.78 7.12
C VAL A 76 -7.03 -24.30 7.22
N ASP A 77 -5.83 -24.87 7.16
CA ASP A 77 -5.65 -26.32 7.36
C ASP A 77 -5.69 -26.72 8.83
N GLY A 78 -5.82 -28.04 9.10
CA GLY A 78 -6.03 -28.60 10.45
C GLY A 78 -5.00 -28.20 11.50
N ASP A 79 -3.78 -27.85 11.10
CA ASP A 79 -2.70 -27.38 11.97
C ASP A 79 -2.72 -25.87 12.24
N GLY A 80 -3.77 -25.15 11.77
CA GLY A 80 -3.90 -23.72 11.95
C GLY A 80 -2.97 -22.89 11.06
N ILE A 81 -2.49 -23.46 9.98
CA ILE A 81 -1.74 -22.79 8.93
C ILE A 81 -2.73 -22.27 7.89
N MET A 82 -2.56 -21.02 7.49
CA MET A 82 -3.36 -20.39 6.46
C MET A 82 -2.52 -20.25 5.19
N ASP A 83 -3.05 -20.79 4.08
CA ASP A 83 -2.49 -20.62 2.75
C ASP A 83 -3.58 -20.13 1.77
N TYR A 84 -3.16 -19.55 0.65
CA TYR A 84 -4.06 -19.07 -0.38
C TYR A 84 -4.18 -20.09 -1.52
N TYR A 85 -5.41 -20.22 -2.05
CA TYR A 85 -5.73 -21.13 -3.14
C TYR A 85 -6.44 -20.38 -4.26
N TYR A 86 -6.09 -20.65 -5.51
CA TYR A 86 -6.75 -20.03 -6.65
C TYR A 86 -8.20 -20.47 -6.75
N ILE A 87 -9.05 -19.50 -7.03
CA ILE A 87 -10.48 -19.71 -7.32
C ILE A 87 -10.84 -18.98 -8.62
N ASN A 88 -11.70 -19.58 -9.44
CA ASN A 88 -12.14 -19.01 -10.70
C ASN A 88 -13.58 -18.50 -10.64
N SER A 89 -14.33 -18.89 -9.61
CA SER A 89 -15.69 -18.44 -9.35
C SER A 89 -16.01 -18.61 -7.88
N LEU A 90 -17.16 -18.07 -7.43
CA LEU A 90 -17.66 -18.32 -6.08
C LEU A 90 -18.12 -19.77 -5.86
N ASP A 91 -18.33 -20.53 -6.94
CA ASP A 91 -18.68 -21.95 -6.86
C ASP A 91 -17.49 -22.82 -6.41
N ASP A 92 -16.28 -22.31 -6.45
CA ASP A 92 -15.07 -22.96 -5.94
C ASP A 92 -14.94 -22.90 -4.41
N LEU A 93 -15.92 -22.31 -3.72
CA LEU A 93 -15.96 -22.16 -2.27
C LEU A 93 -16.96 -23.13 -1.63
N ASP A 94 -16.53 -23.76 -0.53
CA ASP A 94 -17.37 -24.59 0.34
C ASP A 94 -17.36 -24.05 1.79
N PRO A 95 -18.36 -24.39 2.62
CA PRO A 95 -18.34 -24.04 4.04
C PRO A 95 -17.12 -24.63 4.76
N GLY A 96 -16.28 -23.75 5.28
CA GLY A 96 -15.04 -24.10 5.95
C GLY A 96 -15.01 -23.73 7.43
N SER A 97 -13.82 -23.45 7.94
CA SER A 97 -13.56 -23.15 9.33
C SER A 97 -14.28 -21.87 9.79
N PHE A 98 -14.71 -21.83 11.03
CA PHE A 98 -15.39 -20.68 11.65
C PHE A 98 -16.71 -20.23 10.97
N GLY A 99 -17.28 -21.07 10.07
CA GLY A 99 -18.47 -20.73 9.29
C GLY A 99 -18.21 -19.71 8.18
N ILE A 100 -16.97 -19.62 7.72
CA ILE A 100 -16.53 -18.82 6.56
C ILE A 100 -16.43 -19.76 5.37
N MET A 101 -16.77 -19.26 4.18
CA MET A 101 -16.56 -20.00 2.95
C MET A 101 -15.07 -20.04 2.63
N GLU A 102 -14.53 -21.21 2.30
CA GLU A 102 -13.12 -21.44 1.98
C GLU A 102 -12.98 -22.15 0.64
N PRO A 103 -11.85 -22.03 -0.05
CA PRO A 103 -11.59 -22.80 -1.30
C PRO A 103 -11.73 -24.28 -1.09
N LYS A 104 -12.34 -24.97 -2.05
CA LYS A 104 -12.47 -26.43 -2.09
C LYS A 104 -11.10 -27.11 -2.04
N THR A 105 -11.09 -28.38 -1.64
CA THR A 105 -9.84 -29.13 -1.47
C THR A 105 -9.08 -29.42 -2.75
N ASP A 106 -9.74 -29.33 -3.90
CA ASP A 106 -9.19 -29.51 -5.25
C ASP A 106 -8.70 -28.18 -5.87
N CYS A 107 -8.93 -27.05 -5.22
CA CYS A 107 -8.37 -25.77 -5.67
C CYS A 107 -6.84 -25.78 -5.56
N PRO A 108 -6.12 -25.32 -6.60
CA PRO A 108 -4.66 -25.29 -6.60
C PRO A 108 -4.13 -24.23 -5.63
N ILE A 109 -3.03 -24.55 -4.95
CA ILE A 109 -2.35 -23.61 -4.07
C ILE A 109 -1.81 -22.42 -4.87
N CYS A 110 -1.86 -21.24 -4.27
CA CYS A 110 -1.29 -20.03 -4.83
C CYS A 110 0.19 -19.92 -4.42
N GLU A 111 1.08 -20.23 -5.36
CA GLU A 111 2.54 -20.13 -5.17
C GLU A 111 3.10 -18.77 -5.60
N ASP A 112 2.26 -17.87 -6.14
CA ASP A 112 2.69 -16.54 -6.57
C ASP A 112 3.07 -15.68 -5.33
N GLU A 113 4.32 -15.22 -5.30
CA GLU A 113 4.84 -14.38 -4.20
C GLU A 113 4.43 -12.90 -4.32
N ASN A 114 3.93 -12.49 -5.49
CA ASN A 114 3.54 -11.10 -5.78
C ASN A 114 2.04 -11.00 -5.97
N GLY A 115 1.39 -10.14 -5.20
CA GLY A 115 -0.04 -9.92 -5.30
C GLY A 115 -0.50 -8.75 -4.44
N LEU A 116 -1.77 -8.39 -4.57
CA LEU A 116 -2.43 -7.42 -3.72
C LEU A 116 -3.35 -8.15 -2.74
N MET A 117 -3.03 -8.07 -1.45
CA MET A 117 -3.80 -8.73 -0.40
C MET A 117 -4.84 -7.80 0.21
N LEU A 118 -6.05 -8.31 0.39
CA LEU A 118 -7.05 -7.73 1.27
C LEU A 118 -6.82 -8.20 2.69
N MET A 119 -6.49 -7.27 3.59
CA MET A 119 -6.27 -7.58 5.00
C MET A 119 -7.55 -7.37 5.80
N PRO A 120 -8.16 -8.41 6.38
CA PRO A 120 -9.37 -8.26 7.20
C PRO A 120 -9.06 -7.68 8.57
N GLY A 121 -10.05 -7.02 9.16
CA GLY A 121 -9.98 -6.51 10.52
C GLY A 121 -11.33 -6.21 11.13
N VAL A 122 -11.36 -6.17 12.45
CA VAL A 122 -12.57 -5.82 13.21
C VAL A 122 -12.65 -4.31 13.37
N ALA A 123 -11.55 -3.66 13.75
CA ALA A 123 -11.46 -2.22 13.95
C ALA A 123 -10.10 -1.70 13.52
N PHE A 124 -10.07 -0.42 13.19
CA PHE A 124 -8.89 0.31 12.73
C PHE A 124 -8.83 1.69 13.35
N ASP A 125 -7.69 2.37 13.26
CA ASP A 125 -7.57 3.80 13.54
C ASP A 125 -6.94 4.56 12.36
N GLU A 126 -6.72 5.86 12.55
CA GLU A 126 -6.14 6.73 11.50
C GLU A 126 -4.66 6.46 11.23
N HIS A 127 -4.00 5.67 12.07
CA HIS A 127 -2.63 5.19 11.87
C HIS A 127 -2.59 3.79 11.23
N CYS A 128 -3.74 3.25 10.84
CA CYS A 128 -3.91 1.90 10.33
C CYS A 128 -3.57 0.80 11.34
N HIS A 129 -3.50 1.11 12.66
CA HIS A 129 -3.45 0.04 13.64
C HIS A 129 -4.71 -0.80 13.52
N ARG A 130 -4.58 -2.11 13.78
CA ARG A 130 -5.63 -3.07 13.49
C ARG A 130 -5.95 -3.95 14.70
N VAL A 131 -7.23 -4.08 14.99
CA VAL A 131 -7.73 -5.14 15.87
C VAL A 131 -8.28 -6.26 14.99
N GLY A 132 -7.56 -7.38 14.92
CA GLY A 132 -7.99 -8.58 14.22
C GLY A 132 -8.96 -9.44 15.03
N TYR A 133 -9.34 -10.59 14.47
CA TYR A 133 -10.24 -11.56 15.11
C TYR A 133 -9.57 -12.38 16.25
N GLY A 134 -8.24 -12.35 16.35
CA GLY A 134 -7.46 -12.97 17.43
C GLY A 134 -6.76 -14.27 17.04
N GLY A 135 -6.84 -14.71 15.79
CA GLY A 135 -6.17 -15.94 15.33
C GLY A 135 -4.72 -15.74 14.85
N GLY A 136 -4.31 -14.50 14.53
CA GLY A 136 -2.96 -14.15 14.05
C GLY A 136 -2.57 -14.78 12.70
N TYR A 137 -3.54 -15.25 11.91
CA TYR A 137 -3.28 -15.94 10.63
C TYR A 137 -2.61 -15.03 9.61
N TYR A 138 -3.11 -13.81 9.45
CA TYR A 138 -2.58 -12.83 8.50
C TYR A 138 -1.20 -12.32 8.89
N ASP A 139 -0.96 -12.10 10.18
CA ASP A 139 0.34 -11.66 10.68
C ASP A 139 1.40 -12.74 10.39
N ARG A 140 1.11 -14.01 10.72
CA ARG A 140 2.01 -15.13 10.41
C ARG A 140 2.21 -15.37 8.91
N TYR A 141 1.18 -15.15 8.09
CA TYR A 141 1.31 -15.29 6.64
C TYR A 141 2.21 -14.19 6.07
N LEU A 142 1.98 -12.94 6.46
CA LEU A 142 2.77 -11.78 6.00
C LEU A 142 4.21 -11.77 6.54
N GLU A 143 4.47 -12.37 7.71
CA GLU A 143 5.85 -12.60 8.18
C GLU A 143 6.66 -13.46 7.21
N LYS A 144 6.01 -14.43 6.54
CA LYS A 144 6.63 -15.28 5.52
C LYS A 144 6.68 -14.63 4.14
N HIS A 145 5.77 -13.68 3.87
CA HIS A 145 5.60 -13.00 2.59
C HIS A 145 5.66 -11.47 2.75
N PRO A 146 6.80 -10.90 3.18
CA PRO A 146 6.89 -9.48 3.57
C PRO A 146 6.73 -8.49 2.40
N ASP A 147 6.90 -8.96 1.18
CA ASP A 147 6.84 -8.12 -0.03
C ASP A 147 5.41 -7.97 -0.59
N ILE A 148 4.43 -8.72 -0.05
CA ILE A 148 3.04 -8.62 -0.48
C ILE A 148 2.46 -7.26 -0.08
N VAL A 149 1.97 -6.52 -1.05
CA VAL A 149 1.20 -5.28 -0.83
C VAL A 149 -0.15 -5.65 -0.20
N HIS A 150 -0.49 -5.04 0.94
CA HIS A 150 -1.72 -5.38 1.66
C HIS A 150 -2.51 -4.12 2.06
N ILE A 151 -3.81 -4.14 1.74
CA ILE A 151 -4.75 -3.04 1.96
C ILE A 151 -5.94 -3.58 2.75
N ALA A 152 -6.38 -2.82 3.75
CA ALA A 152 -7.58 -3.17 4.50
C ALA A 152 -8.83 -2.48 3.93
N LEU A 153 -9.96 -3.18 4.01
CA LEU A 153 -11.28 -2.64 3.70
C LEU A 153 -12.12 -2.62 4.98
N ALA A 154 -12.77 -1.52 5.28
CA ALA A 154 -13.64 -1.40 6.44
C ALA A 154 -14.74 -0.36 6.20
N PHE A 155 -15.85 -0.51 6.92
CA PHE A 155 -16.82 0.57 7.02
C PHE A 155 -16.31 1.66 7.95
N GLU A 156 -16.66 2.91 7.70
CA GLU A 156 -16.20 4.05 8.51
C GLU A 156 -16.51 3.88 10.01
N PHE A 157 -17.60 3.21 10.35
CA PHE A 157 -17.94 2.96 11.76
C PHE A 157 -16.97 1.98 12.48
N GLN A 158 -16.08 1.32 11.75
CA GLN A 158 -15.00 0.47 12.30
C GLN A 158 -13.72 1.28 12.57
N VAL A 159 -13.68 2.56 12.17
CA VAL A 159 -12.55 3.45 12.45
C VAL A 159 -12.74 4.13 13.79
N PHE A 160 -11.79 3.92 14.70
CA PHE A 160 -11.76 4.48 16.05
C PHE A 160 -10.68 5.55 16.15
N PRO A 161 -10.74 6.47 17.12
CA PRO A 161 -9.66 7.44 17.32
C PRO A 161 -8.31 6.78 17.59
N GLU A 162 -8.32 5.66 18.32
CA GLU A 162 -7.15 4.85 18.66
C GLU A 162 -7.56 3.42 18.95
N VAL A 163 -6.79 2.44 18.46
CA VAL A 163 -6.96 1.02 18.79
C VAL A 163 -5.69 0.44 19.40
N PRO A 164 -5.80 -0.49 20.37
CA PRO A 164 -4.64 -1.14 20.96
C PRO A 164 -3.91 -1.99 19.91
N PHE A 165 -2.62 -1.78 19.79
CA PHE A 165 -1.73 -2.54 18.90
C PHE A 165 -0.50 -3.04 19.65
N GLU A 166 0.21 -3.98 19.07
CA GLU A 166 1.46 -4.54 19.58
C GLU A 166 2.56 -4.37 18.53
N ALA A 167 3.81 -4.28 18.95
CA ALA A 167 4.93 -3.98 18.04
C ALA A 167 5.12 -5.02 16.90
N HIS A 168 4.57 -6.21 17.05
CA HIS A 168 4.61 -7.27 16.05
C HIS A 168 3.35 -7.34 15.17
N ASP A 169 2.31 -6.54 15.45
CA ASP A 169 1.12 -6.47 14.60
C ASP A 169 1.51 -5.86 13.24
N ILE A 170 1.19 -6.55 12.15
CA ILE A 170 1.44 -6.04 10.79
C ILE A 170 0.30 -5.08 10.41
N LEU A 171 0.69 -3.86 10.05
CA LEU A 171 -0.26 -2.80 9.70
C LEU A 171 -0.57 -2.82 8.20
N PRO A 172 -1.84 -2.67 7.78
CA PRO A 172 -2.15 -2.45 6.38
C PRO A 172 -1.51 -1.16 5.87
N GLN A 173 -0.99 -1.19 4.66
CA GLN A 173 -0.38 -0.03 4.01
C GLN A 173 -1.40 1.06 3.67
N MET A 174 -2.68 0.70 3.72
CA MET A 174 -3.80 1.59 3.44
C MET A 174 -5.08 0.98 3.99
N LEU A 175 -6.00 1.83 4.43
CA LEU A 175 -7.37 1.45 4.78
C LEU A 175 -8.34 2.22 3.87
N VAL A 176 -9.23 1.51 3.20
CA VAL A 176 -10.27 2.10 2.34
C VAL A 176 -11.63 1.95 3.02
N THR A 177 -12.31 3.08 3.21
CA THR A 177 -13.69 3.14 3.70
C THR A 177 -14.63 3.72 2.63
N GLU A 178 -15.93 3.68 2.88
CA GLU A 178 -16.93 4.31 1.98
C GLU A 178 -16.85 5.83 1.98
N LYS A 179 -16.04 6.43 2.87
CA LYS A 179 -15.89 7.88 2.98
C LYS A 179 -14.53 8.40 2.56
N ARG A 180 -13.47 7.62 2.79
CA ARG A 180 -12.08 8.10 2.62
C ARG A 180 -11.09 6.96 2.49
N ILE A 181 -9.89 7.32 2.06
CA ILE A 181 -8.70 6.46 2.10
C ILE A 181 -7.83 6.97 3.23
N ILE A 182 -7.52 6.08 4.18
CA ILE A 182 -6.60 6.35 5.28
C ILE A 182 -5.28 5.66 4.94
N ARG A 183 -4.21 6.44 4.99
CA ARG A 183 -2.84 5.91 4.93
C ARG A 183 -2.22 6.12 6.29
N PRO A 184 -1.49 5.13 6.84
CA PRO A 184 -0.73 5.42 8.04
C PRO A 184 0.09 6.66 7.73
N GLU A 185 -0.04 7.69 8.55
CA GLU A 185 0.92 8.78 8.46
C GLU A 185 2.29 8.12 8.58
N GLU A 186 3.24 8.52 7.74
CA GLU A 186 4.62 7.99 7.78
C GLU A 186 5.34 8.46 9.07
N THR A 187 4.65 8.44 10.17
CA THR A 187 5.09 8.77 11.53
C THR A 187 5.28 7.53 12.41
N SER A 188 5.41 6.33 11.86
CA SER A 188 6.20 5.36 12.59
C SER A 188 7.64 5.85 12.50
N GLU A 189 8.30 6.07 13.63
CA GLU A 189 9.74 6.28 13.72
C GLU A 189 10.45 5.10 13.04
N ARG A 190 10.53 5.15 11.69
CA ARG A 190 11.34 4.21 10.95
C ARG A 190 12.74 4.38 11.48
N THR A 191 13.32 3.33 12.02
CA THR A 191 14.70 3.37 12.43
C THR A 191 15.56 3.76 11.22
N LEU A 192 16.68 4.46 11.45
CA LEU A 192 17.62 4.79 10.37
C LEU A 192 18.07 3.54 9.61
N GLU A 193 18.15 2.41 10.29
CA GLU A 193 18.46 1.10 9.70
C GLU A 193 17.38 0.64 8.72
N GLU A 194 16.10 0.78 9.07
CA GLU A 194 14.98 0.44 8.19
C GLU A 194 14.96 1.33 6.94
N ILE A 195 15.15 2.64 7.12
CA ILE A 195 15.25 3.60 5.99
C ILE A 195 16.43 3.21 5.08
N GLY A 196 17.59 2.93 5.67
CA GLY A 196 18.79 2.52 4.94
C GLY A 196 18.61 1.20 4.20
N ARG A 197 18.00 0.21 4.82
CA ARG A 197 17.70 -1.09 4.20
C ARG A 197 16.79 -0.95 2.98
N ARG A 198 15.72 -0.18 3.10
CA ARG A 198 14.77 0.08 1.99
C ARG A 198 15.41 0.86 0.84
N ALA A 199 16.22 1.88 1.17
CA ALA A 199 16.97 2.62 0.16
C ALA A 199 17.93 1.71 -0.62
N LYS A 200 18.65 0.83 0.09
CA LYS A 200 19.55 -0.13 -0.53
C LYS A 200 18.82 -1.19 -1.37
N ALA A 201 17.63 -1.60 -0.95
CA ALA A 201 16.80 -2.53 -1.74
C ALA A 201 16.26 -1.89 -3.04
N ALA A 202 16.01 -0.58 -3.06
CA ALA A 202 15.57 0.14 -4.25
C ALA A 202 16.70 0.38 -5.29
N GLU A 203 17.96 0.43 -4.84
CA GLU A 203 19.12 0.75 -5.71
C GLU A 203 19.24 -0.19 -6.92
N PRO A 204 19.16 -1.53 -6.82
CA PRO A 204 19.31 -2.42 -7.98
C PRO A 204 18.24 -2.17 -9.04
N VAL A 205 17.02 -1.86 -8.63
CA VAL A 205 15.90 -1.55 -9.57
C VAL A 205 16.18 -0.25 -10.30
N LEU A 206 16.57 0.81 -9.61
CA LEU A 206 16.89 2.10 -10.20
C LEU A 206 18.12 2.02 -11.11
N ARG A 207 19.10 1.20 -10.76
CA ARG A 207 20.34 1.01 -11.51
C ARG A 207 20.13 0.49 -12.93
N ILE A 208 19.18 -0.42 -13.12
CA ILE A 208 18.85 -1.02 -14.42
C ILE A 208 17.74 -0.29 -15.17
N MET A 209 17.10 0.70 -14.54
CA MET A 209 16.00 1.44 -15.13
C MET A 209 16.48 2.29 -16.32
N GLY A 210 15.83 2.13 -17.47
CA GLY A 210 16.13 2.92 -18.69
C GLY A 210 15.72 4.39 -18.54
N THR A 211 16.39 5.25 -19.31
CA THR A 211 16.19 6.72 -19.31
C THR A 211 14.73 7.13 -19.48
N THR A 212 14.01 6.52 -20.42
CA THR A 212 12.58 6.82 -20.65
C THR A 212 11.77 6.64 -19.37
N LYS A 213 11.97 5.51 -18.68
CA LYS A 213 11.23 5.22 -17.45
C LYS A 213 11.60 6.14 -16.30
N LYS A 214 12.90 6.49 -16.17
CA LYS A 214 13.36 7.49 -15.20
C LYS A 214 12.66 8.84 -15.43
N ASN A 215 12.62 9.29 -16.69
CA ASN A 215 12.00 10.56 -17.04
C ASN A 215 10.49 10.55 -16.83
N GLU A 216 9.79 9.47 -17.16
CA GLU A 216 8.37 9.30 -16.84
C GLU A 216 8.11 9.45 -15.33
N VAL A 217 8.91 8.80 -14.49
CA VAL A 217 8.78 8.90 -13.03
C VAL A 217 9.01 10.33 -12.55
N LEU A 218 10.06 11.01 -13.04
CA LEU A 218 10.34 12.40 -12.69
C LEU A 218 9.18 13.33 -13.08
N LEU A 219 8.63 13.17 -14.28
CA LEU A 219 7.50 13.99 -14.74
C LEU A 219 6.24 13.73 -13.88
N HIS A 220 5.96 12.47 -13.52
CA HIS A 220 4.86 12.15 -12.61
C HIS A 220 5.05 12.78 -11.22
N VAL A 221 6.28 12.79 -10.69
CA VAL A 221 6.59 13.47 -9.42
C VAL A 221 6.33 14.97 -9.51
N ALA A 222 6.77 15.62 -10.61
CA ALA A 222 6.52 17.03 -10.83
C ALA A 222 5.03 17.37 -10.90
N ASP A 223 4.24 16.54 -11.58
CA ASP A 223 2.79 16.72 -11.69
C ASP A 223 2.08 16.44 -10.34
N ALA A 224 2.54 15.44 -9.58
CA ALA A 224 2.03 15.16 -8.25
C ALA A 224 2.27 16.31 -7.26
N LEU A 225 3.44 16.96 -7.30
CA LEU A 225 3.72 18.15 -6.49
C LEU A 225 2.71 19.27 -6.73
N ILE A 226 2.36 19.51 -7.99
CA ILE A 226 1.37 20.54 -8.36
C ILE A 226 -0.04 20.11 -7.94
N LYS A 227 -0.41 18.86 -8.20
CA LYS A 227 -1.73 18.32 -7.87
C LYS A 227 -2.00 18.36 -6.37
N GLU A 228 -1.03 17.92 -5.56
CA GLU A 228 -1.15 17.78 -4.12
C GLU A 228 -0.69 19.05 -3.35
N GLN A 229 -0.44 20.17 -4.02
CA GLN A 229 0.11 21.38 -3.42
C GLN A 229 -0.66 21.87 -2.19
N ASN A 230 -2.00 21.79 -2.19
CA ASN A 230 -2.80 22.26 -1.05
C ASN A 230 -2.61 21.37 0.19
N TYR A 231 -2.49 20.05 -0.01
CA TYR A 231 -2.17 19.12 1.07
C TYR A 231 -0.78 19.39 1.65
N ILE A 232 0.24 19.55 0.78
CA ILE A 232 1.61 19.85 1.17
C ILE A 232 1.69 21.16 1.96
N LEU A 233 1.03 22.21 1.47
CA LEU A 233 1.00 23.51 2.16
C LEU A 233 0.30 23.43 3.52
N GLY A 234 -0.78 22.64 3.63
CA GLY A 234 -1.48 22.43 4.88
C GLY A 234 -0.63 21.72 5.95
N LYS A 235 0.18 20.72 5.54
CA LYS A 235 1.12 20.05 6.45
C LYS A 235 2.29 20.94 6.80
N ASN A 236 2.88 21.63 5.82
CA ASN A 236 3.99 22.55 6.05
C ASN A 236 3.63 23.71 7.00
N ALA A 237 2.40 24.22 6.93
CA ALA A 237 1.95 25.25 7.87
C ALA A 237 2.04 24.80 9.33
N LYS A 238 1.72 23.53 9.64
CA LYS A 238 1.86 22.95 10.98
C LYS A 238 3.33 22.84 11.38
N ASP A 239 4.21 22.40 10.47
CA ASP A 239 5.65 22.30 10.74
C ASP A 239 6.25 23.68 11.05
N VAL A 240 5.86 24.70 10.29
CA VAL A 240 6.29 26.09 10.50
C VAL A 240 5.79 26.62 11.85
N GLU A 241 4.56 26.29 12.25
CA GLU A 241 4.02 26.67 13.56
C GLU A 241 4.82 26.04 14.70
N ILE A 242 5.11 24.74 14.60
CA ILE A 242 5.92 24.00 15.58
C ILE A 242 7.34 24.58 15.64
N ALA A 243 7.98 24.83 14.50
CA ALA A 243 9.31 25.41 14.44
C ALA A 243 9.40 26.77 15.14
N LYS A 244 8.40 27.64 14.90
CA LYS A 244 8.30 28.94 15.59
C LYS A 244 8.12 28.78 17.09
N LYS A 245 7.27 27.86 17.54
CA LYS A 245 7.07 27.59 18.99
C LYS A 245 8.36 27.07 19.65
N ASN A 246 9.16 26.31 18.92
CA ASN A 246 10.44 25.78 19.39
C ASN A 246 11.60 26.81 19.29
N GLY A 247 11.33 28.05 18.95
CA GLY A 247 12.34 29.12 18.91
C GLY A 247 13.30 29.05 17.72
N MET A 248 12.89 28.44 16.60
CA MET A 248 13.72 28.38 15.39
C MET A 248 13.99 29.81 14.86
N GLU A 249 15.23 30.07 14.47
CA GLU A 249 15.68 31.33 13.88
C GLU A 249 14.81 31.72 12.65
N PRO A 250 14.43 33.02 12.49
CA PRO A 250 13.54 33.47 11.41
C PRO A 250 14.02 33.09 10.01
N GLY A 251 15.32 33.12 9.74
CA GLY A 251 15.91 32.74 8.47
C GLY A 251 15.77 31.22 8.16
N MET A 252 15.77 30.38 9.18
CA MET A 252 15.53 28.96 9.07
C MET A 252 14.04 28.66 8.86
N VAL A 253 13.16 29.41 9.56
CA VAL A 253 11.71 29.32 9.35
C VAL A 253 11.33 29.68 7.91
N ASP A 254 11.94 30.72 7.33
CA ASP A 254 11.70 31.06 5.92
C ASP A 254 12.15 29.96 4.97
N ARG A 255 13.27 29.28 5.23
CA ARG A 255 13.72 28.12 4.44
C ARG A 255 12.79 26.92 4.57
N LEU A 256 12.22 26.70 5.75
CA LEU A 256 11.24 25.62 6.00
C LEU A 256 9.91 25.90 5.31
N MET A 257 9.49 27.16 5.24
CA MET A 257 8.18 27.56 4.74
C MET A 257 8.05 27.32 3.23
N LEU A 258 7.03 26.57 2.82
CA LEU A 258 6.65 26.40 1.44
C LEU A 258 5.58 27.42 1.02
N THR A 259 5.63 27.82 -0.25
CA THR A 259 4.59 28.60 -0.92
C THR A 259 4.21 27.90 -2.24
N LYS A 260 3.10 28.29 -2.84
CA LYS A 260 2.71 27.77 -4.16
C LYS A 260 3.81 27.97 -5.20
N ASP A 261 4.46 29.13 -5.19
CA ASP A 261 5.55 29.45 -6.12
C ASP A 261 6.79 28.59 -5.85
N ARG A 262 7.13 28.32 -4.59
CA ARG A 262 8.22 27.41 -4.23
C ARG A 262 7.94 25.98 -4.72
N ILE A 263 6.71 25.48 -4.53
CA ILE A 263 6.31 24.15 -5.02
C ILE A 263 6.34 24.12 -6.56
N ALA A 264 5.83 25.16 -7.23
CA ALA A 264 5.90 25.28 -8.69
C ALA A 264 7.34 25.28 -9.19
N GLY A 265 8.23 26.03 -8.51
CA GLY A 265 9.67 26.05 -8.81
C GLY A 265 10.33 24.66 -8.63
N MET A 266 9.95 23.90 -7.60
CA MET A 266 10.43 22.53 -7.39
C MET A 266 9.97 21.60 -8.53
N ALA A 267 8.71 21.67 -8.94
CA ALA A 267 8.18 20.87 -10.03
C ALA A 267 8.88 21.22 -11.37
N GLU A 268 9.11 22.50 -11.62
CA GLU A 268 9.84 22.94 -12.82
C GLU A 268 11.29 22.46 -12.81
N GLY A 269 11.99 22.55 -11.67
CA GLY A 269 13.34 22.01 -11.53
C GLY A 269 13.42 20.51 -11.85
N ILE A 270 12.42 19.73 -11.41
CA ILE A 270 12.35 18.29 -11.75
C ILE A 270 12.14 18.08 -13.24
N ARG A 271 11.29 18.88 -13.92
CA ARG A 271 11.10 18.81 -15.38
C ARG A 271 12.37 19.14 -16.13
N GLN A 272 13.13 20.14 -15.67
CA GLN A 272 14.41 20.48 -16.25
C GLN A 272 15.42 19.32 -16.11
N VAL A 273 15.48 18.67 -14.95
CA VAL A 273 16.32 17.48 -14.75
C VAL A 273 15.91 16.34 -15.69
N ALA A 274 14.60 16.09 -15.86
CA ALA A 274 14.11 15.07 -16.79
C ALA A 274 14.47 15.35 -18.26
N ALA A 275 14.71 16.62 -18.62
CA ALA A 275 15.13 17.02 -19.97
C ALA A 275 16.65 16.90 -20.21
N LEU A 276 17.45 16.68 -19.15
CA LEU A 276 18.90 16.50 -19.29
C LEU A 276 19.22 15.13 -19.89
N PRO A 277 20.36 15.02 -20.63
CA PRO A 277 20.86 13.73 -21.08
C PRO A 277 21.18 12.82 -19.88
N ASP A 278 20.72 11.57 -19.92
CA ASP A 278 21.07 10.58 -18.89
C ASP A 278 22.55 10.18 -19.05
N PRO A 279 23.40 10.43 -18.06
CA PRO A 279 24.82 10.10 -18.17
C PRO A 279 25.10 8.59 -18.02
N VAL A 280 24.13 7.81 -17.50
CA VAL A 280 24.31 6.38 -17.27
C VAL A 280 24.38 5.62 -18.59
N GLY A 281 25.45 4.86 -18.77
CA GLY A 281 25.68 4.10 -20.00
C GLY A 281 26.48 4.84 -21.06
N GLU A 282 26.75 6.15 -20.88
CA GLU A 282 27.63 6.91 -21.80
C GLU A 282 29.02 6.27 -21.87
N VAL A 283 29.50 6.04 -23.11
CA VAL A 283 30.82 5.50 -23.39
C VAL A 283 31.70 6.59 -23.92
N THR A 284 32.83 6.82 -23.27
CA THR A 284 33.80 7.85 -23.67
C THR A 284 35.17 7.27 -23.97
N SER A 285 35.97 7.99 -24.72
CA SER A 285 37.40 7.71 -24.95
C SER A 285 37.70 6.30 -25.50
N MET A 286 36.88 5.80 -26.46
CA MET A 286 37.12 4.53 -27.14
C MET A 286 38.44 4.57 -27.91
N LYS A 287 39.34 3.62 -27.66
CA LYS A 287 40.65 3.50 -28.33
C LYS A 287 40.88 2.04 -28.73
N GLN A 288 41.32 1.83 -29.97
CA GLN A 288 41.76 0.51 -30.39
C GLN A 288 43.23 0.30 -29.98
N ARG A 289 43.52 -0.82 -29.38
CA ARG A 289 44.86 -1.27 -29.03
C ARG A 289 45.48 -1.99 -30.23
N PRO A 290 46.86 -2.11 -30.32
CA PRO A 290 47.52 -2.82 -31.40
C PRO A 290 47.10 -4.27 -31.59
N ASN A 291 46.58 -4.90 -30.55
CA ASN A 291 46.06 -6.27 -30.57
C ASN A 291 44.57 -6.36 -31.00
N GLY A 292 43.98 -5.26 -31.46
CA GLY A 292 42.59 -5.20 -31.92
C GLY A 292 41.54 -4.94 -30.82
N LEU A 293 41.91 -4.95 -29.55
CA LEU A 293 40.95 -4.67 -28.44
C LEU A 293 40.51 -3.22 -28.44
N MET A 294 39.21 -3.01 -28.29
CA MET A 294 38.59 -1.70 -28.06
C MET A 294 38.48 -1.45 -26.56
N ILE A 295 39.12 -0.40 -26.05
CA ILE A 295 39.06 -0.03 -24.63
C ILE A 295 38.44 1.37 -24.53
N GLY A 296 37.46 1.51 -23.63
CA GLY A 296 36.79 2.78 -23.38
C GLY A 296 36.30 2.87 -21.93
N TRP A 297 35.84 4.04 -21.58
CA TRP A 297 35.24 4.33 -20.28
C TRP A 297 33.72 4.34 -20.42
N LYS A 298 33.04 3.61 -19.56
CA LYS A 298 31.58 3.62 -19.48
C LYS A 298 31.15 4.18 -18.11
N LYS A 299 30.28 5.18 -18.12
CA LYS A 299 29.65 5.68 -16.90
C LYS A 299 28.64 4.66 -16.39
N VAL A 300 28.78 4.27 -15.14
CA VAL A 300 27.87 3.35 -14.45
C VAL A 300 27.17 4.08 -13.30
N PRO A 301 25.98 3.68 -12.90
CA PRO A 301 25.34 4.23 -11.71
C PRO A 301 26.16 3.88 -10.45
N LEU A 302 26.15 4.79 -9.49
CA LEU A 302 26.78 4.61 -8.18
C LEU A 302 25.98 3.65 -7.31
#